data_4e0aced6a3fcf5b6831a0834891a1d1e
#
_entry.id   4e0aced6a3fcf5b6831a0834891a1d1e
#
_cell.length_a   1.000
_cell.length_b   1.000
_cell.length_c   1.000
_cell.angle_alpha   90.00
_cell.angle_beta   90.00
_cell.angle_gamma   90.00
#
_symmetry.space_group_name_H-M   'P 1'
#
loop_
_entity.id
_entity.type
_entity.pdbx_description
1 polymer ?
#
loop_
_entity_poly.entity_id
_entity_poly.type
_entity_poly.pdbx_seq_one_letter_code
_entity_poly.pdbx_strand_id
1 'polypeptide(L)' 'MKENIFTHYVDMPTTIRSFVVCNADMSFTIIINSKIGRFQQLSAYQHELSHIRNGDYNKNGSVDIIELYAHNIEND' A
#
# COMPACT_ATOMS: atom_id res chain seq x y z
N MET A 1 -18.07 -8.00 -4.67
CA MET A 1 -17.79 -6.60 -4.72
C MET A 1 -16.35 -6.30 -5.08
N LYS A 2 -16.16 -5.35 -5.95
CA LYS A 2 -14.84 -5.06 -6.37
C LYS A 2 -14.36 -3.78 -5.80
N GLU A 3 -13.16 -3.76 -5.27
CA GLU A 3 -12.56 -2.52 -4.86
C GLU A 3 -11.90 -1.89 -6.08
N ASN A 4 -11.92 -0.59 -6.15
CA ASN A 4 -11.14 0.12 -7.14
C ASN A 4 -9.76 0.32 -6.58
N ILE A 5 -8.78 -0.24 -7.24
CA ILE A 5 -7.41 -0.21 -6.78
C ILE A 5 -6.54 0.40 -7.86
N PHE A 6 -5.83 1.45 -7.50
CA PHE A 6 -4.93 2.14 -8.40
C PHE A 6 -3.51 1.92 -7.94
N THR A 7 -2.57 1.91 -8.84
CA THR A 7 -1.18 1.69 -8.51
C THR A 7 -0.33 2.78 -9.12
N HIS A 8 0.54 3.36 -8.31
CA HIS A 8 1.47 4.38 -8.78
C HIS A 8 2.87 4.04 -8.32
N TYR A 9 3.84 4.41 -9.12
CA TYR A 9 5.24 4.18 -8.80
C TYR A 9 5.87 5.53 -8.56
N VAL A 10 6.51 5.68 -7.41
CA VAL A 10 7.07 6.94 -6.98
C VAL A 10 8.46 6.70 -6.42
N ASP A 11 9.39 7.61 -6.69
CA ASP A 11 10.72 7.51 -6.13
C ASP A 11 10.65 7.83 -4.65
N MET A 12 11.14 6.94 -3.83
CA MET A 12 11.13 7.11 -2.39
C MET A 12 12.44 6.58 -1.84
N PRO A 13 12.77 6.94 -0.60
CA PRO A 13 13.93 6.31 0.04
C PRO A 13 13.77 4.80 0.05
N THR A 14 14.87 4.08 -0.09
CA THR A 14 14.80 2.64 -0.24
C THR A 14 14.36 1.92 1.02
N THR A 15 14.24 2.63 2.12
CA THR A 15 13.68 2.05 3.34
C THR A 15 12.18 1.84 3.23
N ILE A 16 11.55 2.45 2.24
CA ILE A 16 10.11 2.33 2.05
C ILE A 16 9.86 1.55 0.78
N ARG A 17 9.17 0.42 0.88
CA ARG A 17 8.83 -0.35 -0.32
C ARG A 17 7.53 0.09 -0.93
N SER A 18 6.51 0.24 -0.11
CA SER A 18 5.18 0.56 -0.61
C SER A 18 4.30 0.96 0.54
N PHE A 19 3.18 1.57 0.22
CA PHE A 19 2.14 1.82 1.21
C PHE A 19 0.82 2.03 0.47
N VAL A 20 -0.27 2.03 1.23
CA VAL A 20 -1.61 2.16 0.67
C VAL A 20 -2.24 3.45 1.18
N VAL A 21 -2.90 4.14 0.27
CA VAL A 21 -3.70 5.30 0.62
C VAL A 21 -5.16 4.93 0.44
N CYS A 22 -5.96 5.14 1.48
CA CYS A 22 -7.39 4.91 1.40
C CYS A 22 -8.04 6.20 0.98
N ASN A 23 -8.67 6.20 -0.17
CA ASN A 23 -9.25 7.42 -0.72
C ASN A 23 -10.65 7.65 -0.19
N ALA A 24 -11.09 8.89 -0.31
CA ALA A 24 -12.40 9.27 0.24
C ALA A 24 -13.54 8.53 -0.43
N ASP A 25 -13.38 8.11 -1.66
CA ASP A 25 -14.44 7.43 -2.39
C ASP A 25 -14.39 5.92 -2.21
N MET A 26 -13.68 5.45 -1.21
CA MET A 26 -13.58 4.04 -0.88
C MET A 26 -12.67 3.26 -1.83
N SER A 27 -11.95 3.95 -2.68
CA SER A 27 -10.95 3.29 -3.49
C SER A 27 -9.62 3.27 -2.75
N PHE A 28 -8.67 2.51 -3.27
CA PHE A 28 -7.35 2.40 -2.68
C PHE A 28 -6.30 2.75 -3.71
N THR A 29 -5.23 3.36 -3.25
CA THR A 29 -4.08 3.61 -4.10
C THR A 29 -2.87 2.93 -3.48
N ILE A 30 -2.24 2.06 -4.23
CA ILE A 30 -1.02 1.41 -3.78
C ILE A 30 0.14 2.19 -4.36
N ILE A 31 0.99 2.70 -3.49
CA ILE A 31 2.16 3.46 -3.90
C ILE A 31 3.37 2.56 -3.75
N ILE A 32 4.08 2.33 -4.83
CA ILE A 32 5.22 1.44 -4.83
C ILE A 32 6.48 2.23 -5.14
N ASN A 33 7.52 1.94 -4.42
CA ASN A 33 8.79 2.63 -4.62
C ASN A 33 9.40 2.19 -5.94
N SER A 34 9.61 3.15 -6.82
CA SER A 34 10.18 2.86 -8.13
C SER A 34 11.67 2.57 -8.06
N LYS A 35 12.29 2.83 -6.94
CA LYS A 35 13.74 2.61 -6.80
C LYS A 35 14.11 1.21 -6.36
N ILE A 36 13.16 0.41 -5.96
CA ILE A 36 13.47 -0.97 -5.59
C ILE A 36 13.37 -1.85 -6.82
N GLY A 37 13.95 -3.04 -6.76
CA GLY A 37 14.00 -3.93 -7.91
C GLY A 37 12.61 -4.40 -8.32
N ARG A 38 12.50 -4.82 -9.58
CA ARG A 38 11.23 -5.23 -10.12
C ARG A 38 10.58 -6.34 -9.32
N PHE A 39 11.37 -7.32 -8.94
CA PHE A 39 10.86 -8.42 -8.17
C PHE A 39 10.32 -7.95 -6.84
N GLN A 40 11.02 -7.02 -6.22
CA GLN A 40 10.57 -6.46 -4.95
C GLN A 40 9.32 -5.62 -5.13
N GLN A 41 9.20 -4.93 -6.26
CA GLN A 41 7.99 -4.16 -6.54
C GLN A 41 6.78 -5.07 -6.64
N LEU A 42 6.93 -6.19 -7.30
CA LEU A 42 5.83 -7.13 -7.44
C LEU A 42 5.45 -7.72 -6.09
N SER A 43 6.44 -8.08 -5.31
CA SER A 43 6.20 -8.61 -3.99
C SER A 43 5.48 -7.59 -3.10
N ALA A 44 5.91 -6.34 -3.18
CA ALA A 44 5.27 -5.29 -2.41
C ALA A 44 3.82 -5.09 -2.82
N TYR A 45 3.58 -5.12 -4.12
CA TYR A 45 2.21 -4.98 -4.62
C TYR A 45 1.32 -6.09 -4.07
N GLN A 46 1.79 -7.32 -4.12
CA GLN A 46 1.00 -8.44 -3.64
C GLN A 46 0.76 -8.35 -2.14
N HIS A 47 1.74 -7.86 -1.42
CA HIS A 47 1.60 -7.69 0.01
C HIS A 47 0.49 -6.68 0.32
N GLU A 48 0.50 -5.54 -0.36
CA GLU A 48 -0.51 -4.52 -0.12
C GLU A 48 -1.89 -5.00 -0.57
N LEU A 49 -1.94 -5.69 -1.69
CA LEU A 49 -3.19 -6.21 -2.18
C LEU A 49 -3.81 -7.18 -1.18
N SER A 50 -2.98 -7.98 -0.55
CA SER A 50 -3.43 -8.91 0.47
C SER A 50 -4.08 -8.18 1.63
N HIS A 51 -3.48 -7.07 2.09
CA HIS A 51 -4.08 -6.29 3.17
C HIS A 51 -5.42 -5.71 2.75
N ILE A 52 -5.52 -5.22 1.53
CA ILE A 52 -6.78 -4.67 1.05
C ILE A 52 -7.86 -5.74 1.03
N ARG A 53 -7.52 -6.92 0.54
CA ARG A 53 -8.50 -8.00 0.44
C ARG A 53 -8.92 -8.53 1.79
N ASN A 54 -8.03 -8.45 2.76
CA ASN A 54 -8.37 -8.88 4.10
C ASN A 54 -9.17 -7.85 4.86
N GLY A 55 -9.41 -6.69 4.26
CA GLY A 55 -10.18 -5.66 4.92
C GLY A 55 -9.43 -4.93 6.00
N ASP A 56 -8.11 -5.01 5.99
CA ASP A 56 -7.33 -4.41 7.05
C ASP A 56 -7.45 -2.91 7.11
N TYR A 57 -7.80 -2.29 6.01
CA TYR A 57 -7.87 -0.83 5.92
C TYR A 57 -9.29 -0.30 5.99
N ASN A 58 -10.27 -1.17 6.10
CA ASN A 58 -11.64 -0.74 6.04
C ASN A 58 -12.30 -0.61 7.36
N LYS A 59 -11.72 -1.08 8.39
CA LYS A 59 -12.42 -1.27 9.58
C LYS A 59 -12.93 -0.03 10.13
N ASN A 60 -12.52 0.91 10.33
CA ASN A 60 -13.09 2.07 10.92
C ASN A 60 -13.18 3.21 9.98
N GLY A 61 -12.96 2.93 8.74
CA GLY A 61 -13.07 3.93 7.74
C GLY A 61 -12.04 5.01 7.84
N SER A 62 -11.15 4.93 8.75
CA SER A 62 -10.17 5.97 8.84
C SER A 62 -8.88 5.38 9.30
N VAL A 63 -8.35 4.58 8.47
CA VAL A 63 -7.07 4.00 8.76
C VAL A 63 -6.04 5.10 8.76
N ASP A 64 -5.24 5.07 9.76
CA ASP A 64 -4.24 6.07 9.93
C ASP A 64 -3.11 5.82 8.93
N ILE A 65 -2.88 6.77 8.07
CA ILE A 65 -1.83 6.64 7.08
C ILE A 65 -0.47 6.48 7.71
N ILE A 66 -0.25 7.13 8.83
CA ILE A 66 1.01 7.00 9.54
C ILE A 66 1.21 5.57 9.99
N GLU A 67 0.15 4.93 10.42
CA GLU A 67 0.22 3.56 10.87
C GLU A 67 0.54 2.63 9.72
N LEU A 68 -0.07 2.85 8.57
CA LEU A 68 0.21 2.04 7.39
C LEU A 68 1.67 2.21 6.96
N TYR A 69 2.14 3.42 7.03
CA TYR A 69 3.50 3.73 6.66
C TYR A 69 4.47 2.99 7.59
N ALA A 70 4.21 3.03 8.88
CA ALA A 70 5.04 2.36 9.85
C ALA A 70 5.03 0.86 9.64
N HIS A 71 3.88 0.30 9.30
CA HIS A 71 3.77 -1.12 9.02
C HIS A 71 4.70 -1.52 7.88
N ASN A 72 4.70 -0.75 6.81
CA ASN A 72 5.55 -1.07 5.68
C ASN A 72 7.02 -0.98 6.03
N ILE A 73 7.39 -0.03 6.85
CA ILE A 73 8.77 0.12 7.24
C ILE A 73 9.20 -1.04 8.13
N GLU A 74 8.34 -1.43 9.04
CA GLU A 74 8.71 -2.45 10.00
C GLU A 74 8.75 -3.84 9.43
N ASN A 75 7.90 -4.12 8.50
CA ASN A 75 7.76 -5.46 7.98
C ASN A 75 8.61 -5.74 6.77
N ASP A 76 9.31 -4.78 6.34
CA ASP A 76 10.19 -4.95 5.22
C ASP A 76 11.60 -5.12 5.65
#